data_50d2defab89ca339f42543c9946e2996
#
_entry.id   50d2defab89ca339f42543c9946e2996
#
_cell.length_a   1.000
_cell.length_b   1.000
_cell.length_c   1.000
_cell.angle_alpha   90.00
_cell.angle_beta   90.00
_cell.angle_gamma   90.00
#
_symmetry.space_group_name_H-M   'P 1'
#
loop_
_entity.id
_entity.type
_entity.pdbx_description
1 polymer ?
#
loop_
_entity_poly.entity_id
_entity_poly.type
_entity_poly.pdbx_seq_one_letter_code
_entity_poly.pdbx_strand_id
1 'polypeptide(L)'
;MGSEALLDEYMDQGSIAEEHLAHAVAKRELFPCYYGSALKVKGVKELLAGFAKYHRAPEYEDEFSARVYKIGRDAKGARLTYLKVTGGTLHVKDRISYDGLEEKVDQIRLYSGEKFETAEA
;
A
#
# COMPACT_ATOMS: atom_id res chain seq x y z
N MET A 1 9.27 23.45 7.97
CA MET A 1 8.02 24.23 7.77
C MET A 1 6.79 23.54 8.33
N GLY A 2 6.55 22.23 8.11
CA GLY A 2 5.37 21.57 8.67
C GLY A 2 5.35 21.44 10.19
N SER A 3 6.50 21.25 10.83
CA SER A 3 6.57 21.10 12.30
C SER A 3 6.40 22.40 13.09
N GLU A 4 6.73 23.55 12.52
CA GLU A 4 6.54 24.84 13.19
C GLU A 4 5.07 25.19 13.34
N ALA A 5 4.27 25.05 12.27
CA ALA A 5 2.84 25.31 12.34
C ALA A 5 2.10 24.42 13.34
N LEU A 6 2.49 23.15 13.47
CA LEU A 6 1.95 22.24 14.48
C LEU A 6 2.39 22.62 15.90
N LEU A 7 3.61 23.10 16.04
CA LEU A 7 4.12 23.58 17.34
C LEU A 7 3.38 24.85 17.77
N ASP A 8 3.19 25.81 16.87
CA ASP A 8 2.45 27.04 17.13
C ASP A 8 1.00 26.72 17.51
N GLU A 9 0.32 25.84 16.79
CA GLU A 9 -1.03 25.39 17.13
C GLU A 9 -1.09 24.76 18.54
N TYR A 10 -0.10 23.91 18.86
CA TYR A 10 -0.03 23.30 20.19
C TYR A 10 0.24 24.33 21.30
N MET A 11 1.10 25.30 21.04
CA MET A 11 1.42 26.37 22.04
C MET A 11 0.23 27.29 22.28
N ASP A 12 -0.57 27.57 21.25
CA ASP A 12 -1.72 28.45 21.33
C ASP A 12 -2.96 27.77 21.93
N GLN A 13 -3.20 26.48 21.57
CA GLN A 13 -4.44 25.78 21.90
C GLN A 13 -4.26 24.64 22.92
N GLY A 14 -3.03 24.28 23.26
CA GLY A 14 -2.71 23.16 24.15
C GLY A 14 -2.99 21.78 23.53
N SER A 15 -3.42 21.74 22.25
CA SER A 15 -3.71 20.50 21.49
C SER A 15 -3.55 20.77 20.00
N ILE A 16 -3.37 19.72 19.23
CA ILE A 16 -3.32 19.76 17.76
C ILE A 16 -4.56 19.07 17.21
N ALA A 17 -5.20 19.67 16.21
CA ALA A 17 -6.35 19.08 15.56
C ALA A 17 -5.99 17.74 14.91
N GLU A 18 -6.88 16.77 15.02
CA GLU A 18 -6.65 15.40 14.52
C GLU A 18 -6.36 15.36 13.03
N GLU A 19 -6.99 16.22 12.27
CA GLU A 19 -6.78 16.34 10.82
C GLU A 19 -5.36 16.82 10.49
N HIS A 20 -4.83 17.78 11.24
CA HIS A 20 -3.47 18.27 11.08
C HIS A 20 -2.44 17.21 11.47
N LEU A 21 -2.70 16.42 12.53
CA LEU A 21 -1.87 15.27 12.88
C LEU A 21 -1.86 14.21 11.77
N ALA A 22 -3.04 13.85 11.25
CA ALA A 22 -3.14 12.86 10.18
C ALA A 22 -2.43 13.32 8.90
N HIS A 23 -2.50 14.61 8.58
CA HIS A 23 -1.81 15.19 7.44
C HIS A 23 -0.29 15.16 7.61
N ALA A 24 0.21 15.52 8.79
CA ALA A 24 1.65 15.48 9.09
C ALA A 24 2.21 14.06 9.08
N VAL A 25 1.43 13.08 9.58
CA VAL A 25 1.80 11.64 9.47
C VAL A 25 1.85 11.19 8.01
N ALA A 26 0.86 11.57 7.19
CA ALA A 26 0.82 11.23 5.77
C ALA A 26 2.02 11.82 4.99
N LYS A 27 2.49 13.01 5.38
CA LYS A 27 3.68 13.67 4.83
C LYS A 27 5.01 13.16 5.40
N ARG A 28 4.97 12.25 6.39
CA ARG A 28 6.14 11.76 7.13
C ARG A 28 6.90 12.86 7.87
N GLU A 29 6.21 13.91 8.29
CA GLU A 29 6.73 14.99 9.12
C GLU A 29 6.57 14.66 10.62
N LEU A 30 5.65 13.73 10.94
CA LEU A 30 5.37 13.26 12.29
C LEU A 30 5.20 11.74 12.29
N PHE A 31 5.73 11.07 13.32
CA PHE A 31 5.68 9.62 13.48
C PHE A 31 5.00 9.27 14.79
N PRO A 32 3.79 8.69 14.78
CA PRO A 32 3.14 8.23 16.01
C PRO A 32 3.90 7.04 16.62
N CYS A 33 4.17 7.13 17.92
CA CYS A 33 4.86 6.09 18.68
C CYS A 33 3.89 5.38 19.61
N TYR A 34 3.91 4.04 19.61
CA TYR A 34 3.09 3.21 20.47
C TYR A 34 3.97 2.29 21.31
N TYR A 35 3.68 2.23 22.60
CA TYR A 35 4.40 1.37 23.52
C TYR A 35 3.55 0.15 23.88
N GLY A 36 4.12 -1.02 23.79
CA GLY A 36 3.38 -2.23 24.06
C GLY A 36 4.25 -3.48 24.21
N SER A 37 3.61 -4.61 24.46
CA SER A 37 4.21 -5.92 24.48
C SER A 37 3.39 -6.88 23.64
N ALA A 38 3.89 -7.27 22.48
CA ALA A 38 3.22 -8.22 21.60
C ALA A 38 2.96 -9.57 22.30
N LEU A 39 3.92 -10.07 23.07
CA LEU A 39 3.79 -11.32 23.82
C LEU A 39 2.66 -11.27 24.85
N LYS A 40 2.46 -10.10 25.50
CA LYS A 40 1.41 -9.91 26.51
C LYS A 40 0.12 -9.30 25.93
N VAL A 41 0.08 -9.07 24.61
CA VAL A 41 -1.03 -8.42 23.88
C VAL A 41 -1.41 -7.05 24.47
N LYS A 42 -0.45 -6.38 25.15
CA LYS A 42 -0.66 -5.01 25.68
C LYS A 42 -0.27 -3.98 24.62
N GLY A 43 -1.11 -2.95 24.43
CA GLY A 43 -0.86 -1.87 23.47
C GLY A 43 -1.11 -2.23 22.02
N VAL A 44 -1.48 -3.48 21.72
CA VAL A 44 -1.73 -3.94 20.33
C VAL A 44 -2.99 -3.32 19.75
N LYS A 45 -4.05 -3.18 20.55
CA LYS A 45 -5.30 -2.54 20.10
C LYS A 45 -5.09 -1.08 19.77
N GLU A 46 -4.34 -0.37 20.60
CA GLU A 46 -4.00 1.05 20.43
C GLU A 46 -3.15 1.24 19.16
N LEU A 47 -2.17 0.37 18.92
CA LEU A 47 -1.38 0.37 17.69
C LEU A 47 -2.27 0.15 16.45
N LEU A 48 -3.15 -0.84 16.46
CA LEU A 48 -4.04 -1.14 15.34
C LEU A 48 -5.03 0.00 15.09
N ALA A 49 -5.59 0.59 16.16
CA ALA A 49 -6.47 1.74 16.05
C ALA A 49 -5.74 2.96 15.46
N GLY A 50 -4.52 3.22 15.93
CA GLY A 50 -3.68 4.29 15.37
C GLY A 50 -3.31 4.04 13.91
N PHE A 51 -3.01 2.80 13.55
CA PHE A 51 -2.73 2.43 12.17
C PHE A 51 -3.97 2.70 11.27
N ALA A 52 -5.15 2.25 11.69
CA ALA A 52 -6.39 2.50 10.95
C ALA A 52 -6.73 4.01 10.85
N LYS A 53 -6.40 4.78 11.89
CA LYS A 53 -6.66 6.21 11.95
C LYS A 53 -5.76 7.03 11.02
N TYR A 54 -4.47 6.72 10.97
CA TYR A 54 -3.49 7.52 10.24
C TYR A 54 -3.11 6.94 8.87
N HIS A 55 -3.46 5.69 8.59
CA HIS A 55 -3.23 5.11 7.27
C HIS A 55 -4.30 5.60 6.29
N ARG A 56 -3.85 6.30 5.26
CA ARG A 56 -4.69 6.65 4.12
C ARG A 56 -4.44 5.65 3.01
N ALA A 57 -5.51 4.99 2.54
CA ALA A 57 -5.41 4.20 1.32
C ALA A 57 -5.06 5.12 0.15
N PRO A 58 -4.11 4.75 -0.70
CA PRO A 58 -3.85 5.51 -1.91
C PRO A 58 -5.09 5.49 -2.81
N GLU A 59 -5.43 6.63 -3.36
CA GLU A 59 -6.41 6.72 -4.44
C GLU A 59 -5.73 6.29 -5.73
N TYR A 60 -6.35 5.39 -6.45
CA TYR A 60 -5.86 4.87 -7.72
C TYR A 60 -6.77 5.36 -8.84
N GLU A 61 -6.17 5.64 -10.00
CA GLU A 61 -6.90 6.04 -11.20
C GLU A 61 -7.63 4.83 -11.82
N ASP A 62 -8.66 5.13 -12.63
CA ASP A 62 -9.43 4.09 -13.33
C ASP A 62 -8.64 3.43 -14.48
N GLU A 63 -7.62 4.11 -14.99
CA GLU A 63 -6.75 3.58 -16.02
C GLU A 63 -5.83 2.49 -15.45
N PHE A 64 -5.64 1.39 -16.20
CA PHE A 64 -4.79 0.30 -15.76
C PHE A 64 -3.36 0.78 -15.54
N SER A 65 -2.90 0.59 -14.33
CA SER A 65 -1.51 0.78 -13.95
C SER A 65 -1.06 -0.30 -12.97
N ALA A 66 0.20 -0.68 -13.05
CA ALA A 66 0.75 -1.70 -12.17
C ALA A 66 2.24 -1.47 -11.92
N ARG A 67 2.72 -1.91 -10.77
CA ARG A 67 4.13 -1.95 -10.43
C ARG A 67 4.62 -3.38 -10.38
N VAL A 68 5.56 -3.74 -11.24
CA VAL A 68 6.28 -5.01 -11.16
C VAL A 68 7.26 -4.95 -9.99
N TYR A 69 7.20 -5.90 -9.08
CA TYR A 69 8.08 -5.95 -7.91
C TYR A 69 8.95 -7.22 -7.85
N LYS A 70 8.63 -8.23 -8.67
CA LYS A 70 9.41 -9.46 -8.73
C LYS A 70 9.22 -10.14 -10.10
N ILE A 71 10.27 -10.73 -10.61
CA ILE A 71 10.25 -11.67 -11.73
C ILE A 71 10.74 -13.03 -11.23
N GLY A 72 10.03 -14.08 -11.54
CA GLY A 72 10.37 -15.46 -11.18
C GLY A 72 10.07 -16.44 -12.28
N ARG A 73 10.18 -17.72 -11.96
CA ARG A 73 9.78 -18.83 -12.83
C ARG A 73 8.96 -19.83 -12.04
N ASP A 74 7.99 -20.46 -12.71
CA ASP A 74 7.25 -21.57 -12.12
C ASP A 74 8.05 -22.89 -12.20
N ALA A 75 7.48 -23.96 -11.65
CA ALA A 75 8.11 -25.28 -11.66
C ALA A 75 8.37 -25.85 -13.07
N LYS A 76 7.67 -25.32 -14.08
CA LYS A 76 7.83 -25.69 -15.48
C LYS A 76 8.80 -24.77 -16.24
N GLY A 77 9.39 -23.79 -15.56
CA GLY A 77 10.31 -22.81 -16.12
C GLY A 77 9.64 -21.62 -16.79
N ALA A 78 8.30 -21.52 -16.81
CA ALA A 78 7.60 -20.39 -17.38
C ALA A 78 7.84 -19.13 -16.54
N ARG A 79 8.06 -17.99 -17.20
CA ARG A 79 8.28 -16.69 -16.56
C ARG A 79 7.02 -16.25 -15.82
N LEU A 80 7.20 -15.85 -14.59
CA LEU A 80 6.18 -15.22 -13.76
C LEU A 80 6.57 -13.78 -13.47
N THR A 81 5.70 -12.85 -13.82
CA THR A 81 5.83 -11.45 -13.48
C THR A 81 4.88 -11.12 -12.35
N TYR A 82 5.42 -10.80 -11.17
CA TYR A 82 4.64 -10.43 -10.00
C TYR A 82 4.41 -8.93 -10.02
N LEU A 83 3.16 -8.53 -9.98
CA LEU A 83 2.79 -7.12 -10.04
C LEU A 83 1.76 -6.76 -8.98
N LYS A 84 1.81 -5.51 -8.55
CA LYS A 84 0.78 -4.87 -7.76
C LYS A 84 0.01 -3.93 -8.67
N VAL A 85 -1.29 -4.19 -8.87
CA VAL A 85 -2.17 -3.27 -9.60
C VAL A 85 -2.31 -1.99 -8.77
N THR A 86 -2.11 -0.86 -9.40
CA THR A 86 -2.17 0.49 -8.81
C THR A 86 -3.20 1.39 -9.51
N GLY A 87 -3.99 0.84 -10.41
CA GLY A 87 -5.09 1.50 -11.09
C GLY A 87 -5.79 0.54 -12.04
N GLY A 88 -7.06 0.75 -12.31
CA GLY A 88 -7.86 -0.03 -13.22
C GLY A 88 -7.91 -1.54 -12.92
N THR A 89 -8.16 -2.32 -13.94
CA THR A 89 -8.28 -3.79 -13.87
C THR A 89 -7.47 -4.44 -14.99
N LEU A 90 -6.87 -5.58 -14.70
CA LEU A 90 -6.13 -6.40 -15.67
C LEU A 90 -6.93 -7.67 -15.96
N HIS A 91 -7.14 -7.97 -17.24
CA HIS A 91 -7.84 -9.19 -17.67
C HIS A 91 -6.90 -10.15 -18.39
N VAL A 92 -7.27 -11.43 -18.35
CA VAL A 92 -6.62 -12.43 -19.18
C VAL A 92 -6.86 -12.09 -20.66
N LYS A 93 -5.81 -12.20 -21.48
CA LYS A 93 -5.72 -11.80 -22.90
C LYS A 93 -5.54 -10.30 -23.14
N ASP A 94 -5.52 -9.45 -22.13
CA ASP A 94 -5.13 -8.06 -22.30
C ASP A 94 -3.72 -7.95 -22.88
N ARG A 95 -3.47 -6.87 -23.60
CA ARG A 95 -2.15 -6.49 -24.10
C ARG A 95 -1.61 -5.36 -23.25
N ILE A 96 -0.46 -5.58 -22.68
CA ILE A 96 0.26 -4.59 -21.88
C ILE A 96 1.39 -4.05 -22.73
N SER A 97 1.43 -2.72 -22.88
CA SER A 97 2.52 -2.02 -23.54
C SER A 97 3.40 -1.34 -22.50
N TYR A 98 4.70 -1.61 -22.53
CA TYR A 98 5.69 -0.95 -21.70
C TYR A 98 7.03 -0.88 -22.43
N ASP A 99 7.68 0.25 -22.33
CA ASP A 99 9.00 0.51 -22.95
C ASP A 99 9.09 0.11 -24.44
N GLY A 100 7.99 0.32 -25.18
CA GLY A 100 7.90 -0.03 -26.60
C GLY A 100 7.71 -1.53 -26.90
N LEU A 101 7.54 -2.36 -25.88
CA LEU A 101 7.22 -3.78 -25.97
C LEU A 101 5.73 -4.01 -25.72
N GLU A 102 5.11 -4.88 -26.49
CA GLU A 102 3.77 -5.41 -26.24
C GLU A 102 3.87 -6.86 -25.75
N GLU A 103 3.27 -7.14 -24.62
CA GLU A 103 3.12 -8.51 -24.10
C GLU A 103 1.65 -8.81 -23.84
N LYS A 104 1.25 -10.04 -24.14
CA LYS A 104 -0.11 -10.53 -23.89
C LYS A 104 -0.14 -11.26 -22.54
N VAL A 105 -1.21 -11.00 -21.77
CA VAL A 105 -1.47 -11.70 -20.51
C VAL A 105 -2.08 -13.06 -20.81
N ASP A 106 -1.32 -14.12 -20.62
CA ASP A 106 -1.79 -15.49 -20.87
C ASP A 106 -2.59 -16.04 -19.68
N GLN A 107 -2.19 -15.74 -18.45
CA GLN A 107 -2.81 -16.22 -17.23
C GLN A 107 -2.57 -15.25 -16.09
N ILE A 108 -3.57 -15.08 -15.24
CA ILE A 108 -3.46 -14.37 -13.97
C ILE A 108 -3.52 -15.38 -12.83
N ARG A 109 -2.59 -15.30 -11.88
CA ARG A 109 -2.49 -16.16 -10.71
C ARG A 109 -2.52 -15.31 -9.45
N LEU A 110 -3.44 -15.59 -8.55
CA LEU A 110 -3.51 -15.00 -7.22
C LEU A 110 -2.86 -15.96 -6.23
N TYR A 111 -1.73 -15.56 -5.65
CA TYR A 111 -0.98 -16.37 -4.71
C TYR A 111 -1.39 -16.13 -3.27
N SER A 112 -1.59 -17.23 -2.52
CA SER A 112 -1.71 -17.23 -1.07
C SER A 112 -0.71 -18.22 -0.50
N GLY A 113 0.45 -17.72 -0.09
CA GLY A 113 1.61 -18.55 0.24
C GLY A 113 2.14 -19.30 -0.99
N GLU A 114 2.22 -20.63 -0.92
CA GLU A 114 2.70 -21.48 -2.02
C GLU A 114 1.59 -21.86 -3.02
N LYS A 115 0.33 -21.70 -2.61
CA LYS A 115 -0.82 -22.04 -3.45
C LYS A 115 -1.25 -20.84 -4.28
N PHE A 116 -1.83 -21.11 -5.43
CA PHE A 116 -2.43 -20.08 -6.25
C PHE A 116 -3.78 -20.52 -6.81
N GLU A 117 -4.62 -19.54 -7.09
CA GLU A 117 -5.85 -19.68 -7.84
C GLU A 117 -5.71 -18.91 -9.16
N THR A 118 -6.37 -19.36 -10.20
CA THR A 118 -6.43 -18.64 -11.47
C THR A 118 -7.58 -17.67 -11.46
N ALA A 119 -7.33 -16.43 -11.90
CA ALA A 119 -8.35 -15.40 -12.05
C ALA A 119 -8.51 -15.01 -13.52
N GLU A 120 -9.66 -14.47 -13.88
CA GLU A 120 -9.94 -13.94 -15.22
C GLU A 120 -9.68 -12.43 -15.26
N ALA A 121 -9.79 -11.76 -14.10
CA ALA A 121 -9.49 -10.35 -13.88
C ALA A 121 -8.97 -10.13 -12.46
#